data_8d89d58255a5a3da4385db2727f33447
#
_entry.id   8d89d58255a5a3da4385db2727f33447
#
_cell.length_a   1.000
_cell.length_b   1.000
_cell.length_c   1.000
_cell.angle_alpha   90.00
_cell.angle_beta   90.00
_cell.angle_gamma   90.00
#
_symmetry.space_group_name_H-M   'P 1'
#
loop_
_entity.id
_entity.type
_entity.pdbx_description
1 polymer ?
#
loop_
_entity_poly.entity_id
_entity_poly.type
_entity_poly.pdbx_seq_one_letter_code
_entity_poly.pdbx_strand_id
1 'polypeptide(L)'
;MKKLNITFGTILLVLGCFWLSPAVKAVEGAPSIVGLWLEHYSSDFGPQFDTYSQWHSDGLEIESPSFSLGQCQGTFKQVGARTFQLFHVGWLPGGGPNGSVRFELRELNTVSVDKNSFDGTYDQKFIDATGNVVLEDTGTLHGTRLSVDQFSNQPNATASK
;
A
#
# COMPACT_ATOMS: atom_id res chain seq x y z
N MET A 1 65.12 47.67 19.56
CA MET A 1 63.67 47.85 19.33
C MET A 1 63.15 46.58 18.72
N LYS A 2 62.51 45.74 19.52
CA LYS A 2 61.92 44.40 19.07
C LYS A 2 60.48 44.67 18.78
N LYS A 3 60.03 44.39 17.53
CA LYS A 3 58.65 44.44 17.13
C LYS A 3 57.94 43.13 17.47
N LEU A 4 56.90 43.22 18.29
CA LEU A 4 56.03 42.08 18.67
C LEU A 4 54.95 41.93 17.62
N ASN A 5 54.97 40.85 16.85
CA ASN A 5 53.93 40.45 15.91
C ASN A 5 52.85 39.65 16.63
N ILE A 6 51.67 40.22 16.79
CA ILE A 6 50.50 39.54 17.33
C ILE A 6 49.72 38.96 16.13
N THR A 7 49.76 37.66 15.99
CA THR A 7 48.98 36.92 15.01
C THR A 7 47.57 36.68 15.60
N PHE A 8 46.57 37.34 15.00
CA PHE A 8 45.16 37.07 15.33
C PHE A 8 44.74 35.74 14.70
N GLY A 9 44.53 34.74 15.53
CA GLY A 9 43.92 33.47 15.15
C GLY A 9 42.41 33.65 15.01
N THR A 10 41.92 33.50 13.78
CA THR A 10 40.48 33.48 13.47
C THR A 10 39.89 32.15 13.89
N ILE A 11 39.15 32.14 14.99
CA ILE A 11 38.36 30.96 15.39
C ILE A 11 37.11 30.90 14.53
N LEU A 12 37.09 29.99 13.59
CA LEU A 12 35.93 29.68 12.75
C LEU A 12 34.93 28.82 13.56
N LEU A 13 33.89 29.46 14.09
CA LEU A 13 32.80 28.79 14.80
C LEU A 13 31.86 28.17 13.78
N VAL A 14 32.04 26.89 13.48
CA VAL A 14 31.12 26.12 12.63
C VAL A 14 29.88 25.81 13.47
N LEU A 15 28.83 26.60 13.34
CA LEU A 15 27.50 26.28 13.84
C LEU A 15 26.92 25.17 12.95
N GLY A 16 27.07 23.94 13.41
CA GLY A 16 26.34 22.78 12.84
C GLY A 16 24.85 22.93 13.12
N CYS A 17 24.08 23.36 12.12
CA CYS A 17 22.63 23.26 12.14
C CYS A 17 22.26 21.77 12.08
N PHE A 18 22.11 21.13 13.24
CA PHE A 18 21.42 19.84 13.33
C PHE A 18 19.94 20.09 13.00
N TRP A 19 19.56 19.78 11.79
CA TRP A 19 18.16 19.64 11.43
C TRP A 19 17.61 18.44 12.18
N LEU A 20 17.00 18.69 13.35
CA LEU A 20 16.19 17.70 14.04
C LEU A 20 14.95 17.50 13.17
N SER A 21 15.03 16.54 12.22
CA SER A 21 13.82 16.01 11.61
C SER A 21 12.95 15.45 12.75
N PRO A 22 11.72 15.94 12.95
CA PRO A 22 10.84 15.32 13.92
C PRO A 22 10.64 13.88 13.48
N ALA A 23 11.23 12.94 14.21
CA ALA A 23 10.87 11.54 14.06
C ALA A 23 9.39 11.48 14.40
N VAL A 24 8.55 11.25 13.38
CA VAL A 24 7.14 10.92 13.59
C VAL A 24 7.14 9.64 14.40
N LYS A 25 6.98 9.76 15.72
CA LYS A 25 6.75 8.59 16.57
C LYS A 25 5.50 7.94 16.05
N ALA A 26 5.63 6.72 15.55
CA ALA A 26 4.47 5.86 15.32
C ALA A 26 3.68 5.86 16.64
N VAL A 27 2.44 6.33 16.60
CA VAL A 27 1.57 6.31 17.78
C VAL A 27 1.34 4.84 18.07
N GLU A 28 1.91 4.36 19.18
CA GLU A 28 1.75 2.98 19.63
C GLU A 28 0.25 2.71 19.77
N GLY A 29 -0.27 1.76 18.97
CA GLY A 29 -1.71 1.48 18.92
C GLY A 29 -2.50 2.15 17.79
N ALA A 30 -1.89 2.98 16.93
CA ALA A 30 -2.59 3.49 15.74
C ALA A 30 -3.03 2.33 14.83
N PRO A 31 -4.23 2.40 14.22
CA PRO A 31 -4.65 1.41 13.23
C PRO A 31 -3.63 1.32 12.10
N SER A 32 -3.19 0.11 11.81
CA SER A 32 -2.24 -0.21 10.73
C SER A 32 -2.94 -1.04 9.68
N ILE A 33 -2.67 -0.76 8.41
CA ILE A 33 -3.14 -1.60 7.31
C ILE A 33 -2.25 -2.85 7.14
N VAL A 34 -1.07 -2.88 7.75
CA VAL A 34 -0.13 -4.02 7.64
C VAL A 34 -0.79 -5.32 8.07
N GLY A 35 -0.71 -6.35 7.21
CA GLY A 35 -1.31 -7.66 7.44
C GLY A 35 -1.81 -8.32 6.17
N LEU A 36 -2.54 -9.43 6.34
CA LEU A 36 -3.20 -10.16 5.26
C LEU A 36 -4.70 -9.84 5.25
N TRP A 37 -5.23 -9.59 4.07
CA TRP A 37 -6.61 -9.18 3.86
C TRP A 37 -7.28 -9.99 2.76
N LEU A 38 -8.59 -10.20 2.91
CA LEU A 38 -9.50 -10.54 1.83
C LEU A 38 -10.21 -9.24 1.44
N GLU A 39 -10.07 -8.85 0.20
CA GLU A 39 -10.64 -7.62 -0.36
C GLU A 39 -11.69 -7.96 -1.40
N HIS A 40 -12.78 -7.20 -1.37
CA HIS A 40 -13.87 -7.31 -2.32
C HIS A 40 -13.98 -5.99 -3.08
N TYR A 41 -13.78 -6.03 -4.40
CA TYR A 41 -13.87 -4.90 -5.29
C TYR A 41 -15.24 -4.83 -5.96
N SER A 42 -15.84 -3.64 -5.94
CA SER A 42 -17.09 -3.32 -6.61
C SER A 42 -16.82 -2.24 -7.65
N SER A 43 -16.72 -2.67 -8.91
CA SER A 43 -16.48 -1.80 -10.05
C SER A 43 -17.76 -1.05 -10.46
N ASP A 44 -17.59 0.17 -10.92
CA ASP A 44 -18.68 0.96 -11.51
C ASP A 44 -19.03 0.48 -12.94
N PHE A 45 -18.11 -0.21 -13.63
CA PHE A 45 -18.23 -0.59 -15.04
C PHE A 45 -18.02 -2.07 -15.33
N GLY A 46 -17.44 -2.83 -14.38
CA GLY A 46 -17.02 -4.22 -14.58
C GLY A 46 -17.61 -5.20 -13.57
N PRO A 47 -17.19 -6.45 -13.64
CA PRO A 47 -17.58 -7.45 -12.65
C PRO A 47 -16.93 -7.18 -11.31
N GLN A 48 -17.63 -7.58 -10.24
CA GLN A 48 -17.04 -7.64 -8.90
C GLN A 48 -16.03 -8.79 -8.84
N PHE A 49 -14.99 -8.64 -8.02
CA PHE A 49 -13.99 -9.68 -7.79
C PHE A 49 -13.41 -9.59 -6.39
N ASP A 50 -12.84 -10.71 -5.97
CA ASP A 50 -12.13 -10.83 -4.70
C ASP A 50 -10.62 -10.93 -4.94
N THR A 51 -9.85 -10.52 -3.94
CA THR A 51 -8.41 -10.65 -3.93
C THR A 51 -7.87 -10.91 -2.54
N TYR A 52 -6.70 -11.54 -2.45
CA TYR A 52 -5.89 -11.55 -1.23
C TYR A 52 -4.76 -10.56 -1.36
N SER A 53 -4.68 -9.61 -0.43
CA SER A 53 -3.58 -8.65 -0.39
C SER A 53 -2.75 -8.74 0.88
N GLN A 54 -1.45 -8.56 0.73
CA GLN A 54 -0.46 -8.58 1.79
C GLN A 54 0.18 -7.20 1.87
N TRP A 55 -0.07 -6.49 2.96
CA TRP A 55 0.49 -5.17 3.23
C TRP A 55 1.66 -5.30 4.19
N HIS A 56 2.87 -4.99 3.75
CA HIS A 56 4.10 -5.15 4.49
C HIS A 56 4.52 -3.87 5.23
N SER A 57 5.24 -4.02 6.34
CA SER A 57 5.65 -2.87 7.18
C SER A 57 6.70 -1.94 6.53
N ASP A 58 7.31 -2.38 5.44
CA ASP A 58 8.27 -1.61 4.64
C ASP A 58 7.61 -0.74 3.55
N GLY A 59 6.26 -0.76 3.47
CA GLY A 59 5.49 0.03 2.51
C GLY A 59 5.25 -0.67 1.18
N LEU A 60 5.54 -1.97 1.08
CA LEU A 60 5.21 -2.80 -0.07
C LEU A 60 3.86 -3.47 0.12
N GLU A 61 3.18 -3.72 -1.00
CA GLU A 61 1.94 -4.48 -1.06
C GLU A 61 2.05 -5.51 -2.19
N ILE A 62 1.47 -6.70 -1.97
CA ILE A 62 1.36 -7.77 -2.97
C ILE A 62 -0.08 -8.27 -2.97
N GLU A 63 -0.67 -8.29 -4.16
CA GLU A 63 -2.05 -8.72 -4.35
C GLU A 63 -2.14 -9.93 -5.28
N SER A 64 -3.11 -10.81 -4.99
CA SER A 64 -3.43 -12.02 -5.78
C SER A 64 -4.92 -12.01 -6.12
N PRO A 65 -5.31 -11.40 -7.27
CA PRO A 65 -6.71 -11.30 -7.66
C PRO A 65 -7.28 -12.63 -8.14
N SER A 66 -8.56 -12.88 -7.84
CA SER A 66 -9.26 -14.15 -8.14
C SER A 66 -9.42 -14.42 -9.63
N PHE A 67 -9.37 -13.37 -10.47
CA PHE A 67 -9.53 -13.49 -11.93
C PHE A 67 -8.21 -13.73 -12.68
N SER A 68 -7.06 -13.69 -12.01
CA SER A 68 -5.74 -13.77 -12.65
C SER A 68 -4.82 -14.72 -11.89
N LEU A 69 -3.97 -15.44 -12.63
CA LEU A 69 -2.87 -16.22 -12.06
C LEU A 69 -1.62 -15.34 -11.78
N GLY A 70 -1.67 -14.06 -12.14
CA GLY A 70 -0.61 -13.07 -11.87
C GLY A 70 -0.72 -12.48 -10.48
N GLN A 71 0.37 -11.91 -10.02
CA GLN A 71 0.41 -11.08 -8.83
C GLN A 71 0.56 -9.62 -9.23
N CYS A 72 -0.11 -8.75 -8.49
CA CYS A 72 0.09 -7.31 -8.55
C CYS A 72 1.06 -6.90 -7.45
N GLN A 73 1.73 -5.79 -7.64
CA GLN A 73 2.72 -5.27 -6.70
C GLN A 73 2.53 -3.77 -6.54
N GLY A 74 2.57 -3.32 -5.31
CA GLY A 74 2.34 -1.93 -5.00
C GLY A 74 3.25 -1.37 -3.93
N THR A 75 3.13 -0.05 -3.80
CA THR A 75 3.71 0.70 -2.70
C THR A 75 2.64 1.54 -2.04
N PHE A 76 2.69 1.64 -0.73
CA PHE A 76 1.71 2.42 0.02
C PHE A 76 2.36 3.35 1.03
N LYS A 77 1.60 4.34 1.45
CA LYS A 77 1.95 5.26 2.53
C LYS A 77 0.72 5.62 3.35
N GLN A 78 0.93 5.89 4.61
CA GLN A 78 -0.09 6.49 5.45
C GLN A 78 -0.25 7.98 5.12
N VAL A 79 -1.48 8.43 4.89
CA VAL A 79 -1.82 9.82 4.54
C VAL A 79 -2.75 10.48 5.56
N GLY A 80 -3.29 9.71 6.50
CA GLY A 80 -4.14 10.17 7.60
C GLY A 80 -4.01 9.27 8.83
N ALA A 81 -4.73 9.55 9.90
CA ALA A 81 -4.65 8.78 11.15
C ALA A 81 -4.94 7.29 10.95
N ARG A 82 -5.83 6.96 10.02
CA ARG A 82 -6.24 5.60 9.66
C ARG A 82 -6.33 5.40 8.14
N THR A 83 -5.89 6.39 7.36
CA THR A 83 -6.05 6.41 5.90
C THR A 83 -4.71 6.13 5.23
N PHE A 84 -4.74 5.23 4.27
CA PHE A 84 -3.59 4.77 3.50
C PHE A 84 -3.85 4.94 2.03
N GLN A 85 -2.85 5.38 1.31
CA GLN A 85 -2.86 5.49 -0.14
C GLN A 85 -1.96 4.41 -0.73
N LEU A 86 -2.49 3.61 -1.65
CA LEU A 86 -1.78 2.61 -2.43
C LEU A 86 -1.65 3.07 -3.88
N PHE A 87 -0.55 2.70 -4.50
CA PHE A 87 -0.38 2.64 -5.95
C PHE A 87 0.17 1.26 -6.29
N HIS A 88 -0.55 0.49 -7.10
CA HIS A 88 -0.05 -0.80 -7.56
C HIS A 88 -0.20 -1.00 -9.07
N VAL A 89 0.52 -1.98 -9.59
CA VAL A 89 0.58 -2.32 -11.00
C VAL A 89 0.47 -3.83 -11.16
N GLY A 90 -0.15 -4.25 -12.24
CA GLY A 90 -0.24 -5.66 -12.59
C GLY A 90 -0.14 -5.89 -14.10
N TRP A 91 0.40 -7.05 -14.46
CA TRP A 91 0.36 -7.55 -15.83
C TRP A 91 -0.93 -8.32 -16.07
N LEU A 92 -1.43 -8.29 -17.30
CA LEU A 92 -2.61 -9.01 -17.75
C LEU A 92 -2.19 -10.12 -18.74
N PRO A 93 -1.70 -11.28 -18.24
CA PRO A 93 -1.30 -12.39 -19.06
C PRO A 93 -2.49 -12.90 -19.90
N GLY A 94 -2.35 -12.91 -21.22
CA GLY A 94 -3.45 -13.28 -22.13
C GLY A 94 -4.30 -12.09 -22.61
N GLY A 95 -3.98 -10.88 -22.16
CA GLY A 95 -4.68 -9.64 -22.51
C GLY A 95 -5.85 -9.32 -21.57
N GLY A 96 -6.13 -8.04 -21.43
CA GLY A 96 -7.22 -7.49 -20.65
C GLY A 96 -8.24 -6.74 -21.51
N PRO A 97 -9.14 -5.95 -20.89
CA PRO A 97 -10.14 -5.16 -21.60
C PRO A 97 -9.52 -4.28 -22.67
N ASN A 98 -10.18 -4.19 -23.83
CA ASN A 98 -9.78 -3.36 -24.97
C ASN A 98 -8.33 -3.57 -25.45
N GLY A 99 -7.78 -4.81 -25.26
CA GLY A 99 -6.41 -5.13 -25.68
C GLY A 99 -5.32 -4.61 -24.73
N SER A 100 -5.67 -4.26 -23.49
CA SER A 100 -4.70 -3.89 -22.47
C SER A 100 -3.79 -5.08 -22.10
N VAL A 101 -2.56 -4.77 -21.73
CA VAL A 101 -1.53 -5.75 -21.33
C VAL A 101 -1.10 -5.58 -19.87
N ARG A 102 -1.40 -4.44 -19.29
CA ARG A 102 -1.14 -4.11 -17.89
C ARG A 102 -2.16 -3.11 -17.36
N PHE A 103 -2.16 -2.93 -16.06
CA PHE A 103 -2.94 -1.87 -15.43
C PHE A 103 -2.12 -1.15 -14.34
N GLU A 104 -2.58 0.04 -14.02
CA GLU A 104 -2.17 0.84 -12.88
C GLU A 104 -3.40 1.15 -12.04
N LEU A 105 -3.31 0.98 -10.72
CA LEU A 105 -4.42 1.21 -9.81
C LEU A 105 -3.96 2.06 -8.64
N ARG A 106 -4.82 2.95 -8.19
CA ARG A 106 -4.66 3.74 -6.96
C ARG A 106 -5.83 3.49 -6.04
N GLU A 107 -5.52 3.40 -4.76
CA GLU A 107 -6.53 3.25 -3.72
C GLU A 107 -6.36 4.29 -2.63
N LEU A 108 -7.49 4.59 -1.98
CA LEU A 108 -7.52 5.36 -0.76
C LEU A 108 -8.36 4.60 0.27
N ASN A 109 -7.69 3.92 1.20
CA ASN A 109 -8.26 3.00 2.16
C ASN A 109 -8.28 3.58 3.56
N THR A 110 -9.40 3.42 4.29
CA THR A 110 -9.55 3.85 5.67
C THR A 110 -9.84 2.65 6.58
N VAL A 111 -8.87 2.32 7.41
CA VAL A 111 -8.95 1.20 8.37
C VAL A 111 -9.96 1.53 9.47
N SER A 112 -10.80 0.57 9.83
CA SER A 112 -11.77 0.64 10.92
C SER A 112 -11.10 0.86 12.29
N VAL A 113 -11.86 1.31 13.27
CA VAL A 113 -11.34 1.55 14.64
C VAL A 113 -10.89 0.25 15.28
N ASP A 114 -11.61 -0.85 15.04
CA ASP A 114 -11.29 -2.19 15.56
C ASP A 114 -10.16 -2.89 14.80
N LYS A 115 -9.68 -2.27 13.71
CA LYS A 115 -8.56 -2.74 12.86
C LYS A 115 -8.84 -4.04 12.09
N ASN A 116 -10.09 -4.47 12.01
CA ASN A 116 -10.48 -5.74 11.40
C ASN A 116 -11.05 -5.58 10.00
N SER A 117 -11.35 -4.35 9.58
CA SER A 117 -11.80 -4.03 8.23
C SER A 117 -11.22 -2.71 7.74
N PHE A 118 -11.33 -2.47 6.46
CA PHE A 118 -11.20 -1.15 5.87
C PHE A 118 -12.20 -0.98 4.73
N ASP A 119 -12.55 0.27 4.45
CA ASP A 119 -13.30 0.66 3.28
C ASP A 119 -12.46 1.63 2.44
N GLY A 120 -12.60 1.53 1.12
CA GLY A 120 -11.81 2.33 0.21
C GLY A 120 -12.52 2.64 -1.11
N THR A 121 -11.85 3.50 -1.87
CA THR A 121 -12.16 3.79 -3.27
C THR A 121 -10.94 3.53 -4.11
N TYR A 122 -11.13 3.19 -5.38
CA TYR A 122 -10.05 3.03 -6.33
C TYR A 122 -10.32 3.75 -7.65
N ASP A 123 -9.23 4.07 -8.34
CA ASP A 123 -9.18 4.43 -9.75
C ASP A 123 -8.16 3.53 -10.47
N GLN A 124 -8.54 2.96 -11.60
CA GLN A 124 -7.76 1.99 -12.36
C GLN A 124 -7.65 2.40 -13.82
N LYS A 125 -6.44 2.25 -14.39
CA LYS A 125 -6.15 2.50 -15.80
C LYS A 125 -5.65 1.23 -16.46
N PHE A 126 -6.30 0.83 -17.52
CA PHE A 126 -5.87 -0.27 -18.37
C PHE A 126 -5.05 0.27 -19.54
N ILE A 127 -3.88 -0.31 -19.79
CA ILE A 127 -2.86 0.24 -20.68
C ILE A 127 -2.48 -0.82 -21.71
N ASP A 128 -2.47 -0.43 -22.98
CA ASP A 128 -2.08 -1.28 -24.11
C ASP A 128 -0.55 -1.45 -24.22
N ALA A 129 -0.13 -2.28 -25.17
CA ALA A 129 1.31 -2.54 -25.43
C ALA A 129 2.08 -1.31 -25.93
N THR A 130 1.39 -0.28 -26.42
CA THR A 130 2.01 0.97 -26.90
C THR A 130 2.06 2.05 -25.82
N GLY A 131 1.46 1.78 -24.64
CA GLY A 131 1.45 2.69 -23.50
C GLY A 131 0.23 3.62 -23.42
N ASN A 132 -0.77 3.44 -24.28
CA ASN A 132 -1.99 4.22 -24.24
C ASN A 132 -2.95 3.67 -23.19
N VAL A 133 -3.65 4.57 -22.48
CA VAL A 133 -4.78 4.22 -21.64
C VAL A 133 -5.96 3.88 -22.56
N VAL A 134 -6.45 2.66 -22.47
CA VAL A 134 -7.55 2.15 -23.32
C VAL A 134 -8.88 1.97 -22.59
N LEU A 135 -8.83 1.99 -21.25
CA LEU A 135 -10.00 1.97 -20.36
C LEU A 135 -9.62 2.57 -19.02
N GLU A 136 -10.52 3.30 -18.41
CA GLU A 136 -10.47 3.71 -17.01
C GLU A 136 -11.67 3.11 -16.27
N ASP A 137 -11.45 2.66 -15.05
CA ASP A 137 -12.48 2.11 -14.16
C ASP A 137 -12.32 2.72 -12.77
N THR A 138 -13.44 2.87 -12.08
CA THR A 138 -13.52 3.35 -10.70
C THR A 138 -14.46 2.49 -9.90
N GLY A 139 -14.36 2.56 -8.59
CA GLY A 139 -15.24 1.82 -7.73
C GLY A 139 -14.88 1.92 -6.26
N THR A 140 -15.45 1.01 -5.50
CA THR A 140 -15.22 0.88 -4.07
C THR A 140 -14.62 -0.49 -3.75
N LEU A 141 -13.96 -0.58 -2.59
CA LEU A 141 -13.48 -1.85 -2.07
C LEU A 141 -13.72 -1.95 -0.56
N HIS A 142 -13.89 -3.18 -0.10
CA HIS A 142 -14.00 -3.52 1.31
C HIS A 142 -12.99 -4.61 1.65
N GLY A 143 -12.14 -4.38 2.64
CA GLY A 143 -11.14 -5.34 3.12
C GLY A 143 -11.54 -5.93 4.47
N THR A 144 -11.42 -7.25 4.60
CA THR A 144 -11.56 -7.98 5.86
C THR A 144 -10.22 -8.58 6.25
N ARG A 145 -9.74 -8.27 7.47
CA ARG A 145 -8.45 -8.78 7.97
C ARG A 145 -8.53 -10.30 8.19
N LEU A 146 -7.52 -11.01 7.70
CA LEU A 146 -7.37 -12.44 7.94
C LEU A 146 -6.41 -12.68 9.11
N SER A 147 -6.73 -13.67 9.95
CA SER A 147 -5.88 -14.11 11.05
C SER A 147 -5.75 -15.63 11.07
N VAL A 148 -4.69 -16.13 11.70
CA VAL A 148 -4.46 -17.57 11.87
C VAL A 148 -5.57 -18.25 12.68
N ASP A 149 -6.27 -17.51 13.53
CA ASP A 149 -7.32 -18.04 14.40
C ASP A 149 -8.63 -18.34 13.65
N GLN A 150 -8.77 -17.88 12.40
CA GLN A 150 -9.94 -18.18 11.58
C GLN A 150 -10.08 -19.66 11.25
N PHE A 151 -8.98 -20.41 11.25
CA PHE A 151 -9.02 -21.87 11.07
C PHE A 151 -9.58 -22.62 12.28
N SER A 152 -9.52 -22.05 13.47
CA SER A 152 -10.05 -22.69 14.69
C SER A 152 -11.57 -22.81 14.72
N ASN A 153 -12.27 -22.07 13.88
CA ASN A 153 -13.74 -22.07 13.77
C ASN A 153 -14.28 -23.01 12.67
N GLN A 154 -13.41 -23.72 11.95
CA GLN A 154 -13.86 -24.78 11.05
C GLN A 154 -14.31 -25.97 11.91
N PRO A 155 -15.55 -26.52 11.70
CA PRO A 155 -15.92 -27.75 12.37
C PRO A 155 -14.87 -28.79 11.99
N ASN A 156 -14.25 -29.41 13.00
CA ASN A 156 -13.27 -30.46 12.83
C ASN A 156 -13.80 -31.44 11.78
N ALA A 157 -13.16 -31.53 10.61
CA ALA A 157 -13.39 -32.58 9.68
C ALA A 157 -13.10 -33.87 10.47
N THR A 158 -14.16 -34.55 10.91
CA THR A 158 -14.07 -35.85 11.56
C THR A 158 -13.31 -36.75 10.59
N ALA A 159 -12.06 -37.07 10.95
CA ALA A 159 -11.28 -38.06 10.22
C ALA A 159 -12.13 -39.33 10.17
N SER A 160 -12.69 -39.63 9.04
CA SER A 160 -13.32 -40.93 8.78
C SER A 160 -12.22 -41.98 8.87
N LYS A 161 -12.32 -42.83 9.91
CA LYS A 161 -11.48 -44.00 10.04
C LYS A 161 -11.87 -45.05 8.99
#